data_72c0ad8e968000d6572480dbc92f6813
#
_entry.id   72c0ad8e968000d6572480dbc92f6813
#
_cell.length_a   1.000
_cell.length_b   1.000
_cell.length_c   1.000
_cell.angle_alpha   90.00
_cell.angle_beta   90.00
_cell.angle_gamma   90.00
#
_symmetry.space_group_name_H-M   'P 1'
#
loop_
_entity.id
_entity.type
_entity.pdbx_description
1 polymer ?
#
loop_
_entity_poly.entity_id
_entity_poly.type
_entity_poly.pdbx_seq_one_letter_code
_entity_poly.pdbx_strand_id
1 'polypeptide(L)'
;MGVTPEYDVIVVGSGAAGGWVAKETVEGGCRTLMLEAGRVLTRGDFPDAEADVPKPNLVNRMKAMLAGQHVQATCMSFKPETAHLFVNDRLNPYTTGRGTRFNWYRSRQVGGRLHLWGRNAVRISEQDLKAAETDGFGDSWPISYDDLAPWYDRVE
;
A
#
# COMPACT_ATOMS: atom_id res chain seq x y z
N MET A 1 -18.79 36.33 -5.23
CA MET A 1 -18.97 34.97 -5.77
C MET A 1 -17.66 34.25 -5.57
N GLY A 2 -17.61 33.26 -4.67
CA GLY A 2 -16.40 32.43 -4.51
C GLY A 2 -16.21 31.57 -5.74
N VAL A 3 -15.04 31.65 -6.35
CA VAL A 3 -14.67 30.73 -7.43
C VAL A 3 -14.48 29.35 -6.80
N THR A 4 -15.34 28.41 -7.13
CA THR A 4 -15.13 27.00 -6.77
C THR A 4 -13.87 26.54 -7.49
N PRO A 5 -12.85 26.03 -6.80
CA PRO A 5 -11.67 25.53 -7.48
C PRO A 5 -12.07 24.34 -8.35
N GLU A 6 -11.75 24.41 -9.63
CA GLU A 6 -11.93 23.31 -10.57
C GLU A 6 -10.63 22.52 -10.67
N TYR A 7 -10.74 21.20 -10.67
CA TYR A 7 -9.62 20.28 -10.85
C TYR A 7 -9.85 19.44 -12.09
N ASP A 8 -8.79 19.20 -12.84
CA ASP A 8 -8.83 18.34 -14.02
C ASP A 8 -8.74 16.87 -13.63
N VAL A 9 -8.04 16.57 -12.52
CA VAL A 9 -7.82 15.22 -11.99
C VAL A 9 -7.99 15.20 -10.47
N ILE A 10 -8.67 14.18 -9.97
CA ILE A 10 -8.75 13.88 -8.53
C ILE A 10 -8.12 12.52 -8.29
N VAL A 11 -7.05 12.49 -7.50
CA VAL A 11 -6.35 11.26 -7.08
C VAL A 11 -6.76 10.92 -5.66
N VAL A 12 -7.26 9.72 -5.42
CA VAL A 12 -7.66 9.24 -4.10
C VAL A 12 -6.61 8.28 -3.56
N GLY A 13 -5.90 8.72 -2.53
CA GLY A 13 -4.82 7.98 -1.87
C GLY A 13 -3.43 8.31 -2.44
N SER A 14 -2.48 8.53 -1.55
CA SER A 14 -1.09 8.90 -1.85
C SER A 14 -0.11 7.71 -1.81
N GLY A 15 -0.62 6.49 -1.97
CA GLY A 15 0.21 5.28 -2.08
C GLY A 15 1.02 5.24 -3.38
N ALA A 16 1.68 4.12 -3.66
CA ALA A 16 2.55 3.96 -4.83
C ALA A 16 1.89 4.40 -6.15
N ALA A 17 0.71 3.87 -6.45
CA ALA A 17 0.01 4.20 -7.69
C ALA A 17 -0.47 5.66 -7.71
N GLY A 18 -1.12 6.13 -6.63
CA GLY A 18 -1.65 7.49 -6.57
C GLY A 18 -0.56 8.55 -6.62
N GLY A 19 0.59 8.31 -5.99
CA GLY A 19 1.75 9.21 -6.06
C GLY A 19 2.27 9.38 -7.49
N TRP A 20 2.39 8.28 -8.24
CA TRP A 20 2.81 8.33 -9.64
C TRP A 20 1.77 9.01 -10.54
N VAL A 21 0.48 8.68 -10.37
CA VAL A 21 -0.60 9.35 -11.15
C VAL A 21 -0.58 10.84 -10.90
N ALA A 22 -0.47 11.28 -9.64
CA ALA A 22 -0.40 12.70 -9.31
C ALA A 22 0.82 13.39 -9.93
N LYS A 23 2.00 12.74 -9.86
CA LYS A 23 3.23 13.25 -10.50
C LYS A 23 3.02 13.44 -11.99
N GLU A 24 2.61 12.41 -12.71
CA GLU A 24 2.46 12.45 -14.16
C GLU A 24 1.40 13.47 -14.61
N THR A 25 0.28 13.57 -13.90
CA THR A 25 -0.78 14.53 -14.27
C THR A 25 -0.37 15.98 -13.97
N VAL A 26 0.35 16.24 -12.88
CA VAL A 26 0.87 17.59 -12.59
C VAL A 26 1.95 17.98 -13.58
N GLU A 27 2.89 17.10 -13.89
CA GLU A 27 3.93 17.33 -14.90
C GLU A 27 3.33 17.52 -16.32
N GLY A 28 2.19 16.86 -16.58
CA GLY A 28 1.39 17.07 -17.79
C GLY A 28 0.57 18.36 -17.81
N GLY A 29 0.66 19.20 -16.77
CA GLY A 29 0.00 20.50 -16.69
C GLY A 29 -1.44 20.46 -16.15
N CYS A 30 -1.93 19.31 -15.68
CA CYS A 30 -3.26 19.20 -15.08
C CYS A 30 -3.29 19.79 -13.67
N ARG A 31 -4.42 20.44 -13.33
CA ARG A 31 -4.72 20.84 -11.96
C ARG A 31 -5.17 19.60 -11.20
N THR A 32 -4.29 19.03 -10.40
CA THR A 32 -4.52 17.76 -9.71
C THR A 32 -4.80 17.98 -8.23
N LEU A 33 -5.90 17.41 -7.73
CA LEU A 33 -6.22 17.32 -6.31
C LEU A 33 -5.92 15.91 -5.81
N MET A 34 -5.07 15.78 -4.79
CA MET A 34 -4.86 14.52 -4.10
C MET A 34 -5.61 14.50 -2.77
N LEU A 35 -6.45 13.51 -2.57
CA LEU A 35 -7.17 13.26 -1.32
C LEU A 35 -6.50 12.10 -0.58
N GLU A 36 -6.06 12.36 0.65
CA GLU A 36 -5.43 11.35 1.52
C GLU A 36 -6.18 11.27 2.85
N ALA A 37 -6.47 10.06 3.30
CA ALA A 37 -7.22 9.83 4.54
C ALA A 37 -6.33 9.74 5.78
N GLY A 38 -5.02 9.62 5.60
CA GLY A 38 -4.06 9.43 6.66
C GLY A 38 -3.24 10.66 6.99
N ARG A 39 -2.49 10.57 8.07
CA ARG A 39 -1.59 11.63 8.53
C ARG A 39 -0.26 11.63 7.76
N VAL A 40 0.40 12.74 7.76
CA VAL A 40 1.81 12.84 7.34
C VAL A 40 2.67 12.14 8.39
N LEU A 41 3.64 11.33 7.94
CA LEU A 41 4.65 10.74 8.79
C LEU A 41 5.88 11.65 8.86
N THR A 42 6.52 11.65 10.02
CA THR A 42 7.76 12.37 10.29
C THR A 42 8.89 11.38 10.57
N ARG A 43 10.13 11.86 10.62
CA ARG A 43 11.29 11.01 10.98
C ARG A 43 11.09 10.30 12.31
N GLY A 44 10.45 10.95 13.29
CA GLY A 44 10.19 10.37 14.61
C GLY A 44 9.16 9.23 14.61
N ASP A 45 8.44 9.01 13.52
CA ASP A 45 7.50 7.89 13.38
C ASP A 45 8.21 6.57 12.99
N PHE A 46 9.51 6.62 12.71
CA PHE A 46 10.28 5.44 12.30
C PHE A 46 11.33 5.11 13.36
N PRO A 47 11.57 3.81 13.63
CA PRO A 47 12.66 3.41 14.52
C PRO A 47 14.00 3.87 13.92
N ASP A 48 14.95 4.15 14.79
CA ASP A 48 16.31 4.41 14.32
C ASP A 48 16.89 3.18 13.64
N ALA A 49 17.61 3.40 12.54
CA ALA A 49 18.15 2.30 11.73
C ALA A 49 19.17 1.43 12.52
N GLU A 50 19.77 2.01 13.56
CA GLU A 50 20.73 1.34 14.45
C GLU A 50 20.06 0.70 15.67
N ALA A 51 18.78 0.97 15.90
CA ALA A 51 18.07 0.35 17.00
C ALA A 51 17.95 -1.16 16.75
N ASP A 52 18.38 -1.92 17.73
CA ASP A 52 18.22 -3.38 17.74
C ASP A 52 16.73 -3.70 17.76
N VAL A 53 16.14 -3.91 16.58
CA VAL A 53 14.70 -4.11 16.44
C VAL A 53 14.33 -5.42 17.11
N PRO A 54 13.58 -5.42 18.21
CA PRO A 54 13.26 -6.63 18.94
C PRO A 54 12.64 -7.68 18.00
N LYS A 55 13.13 -8.90 18.06
CA LYS A 55 12.54 -10.02 17.32
C LYS A 55 11.09 -10.20 17.76
N PRO A 56 10.18 -10.55 16.85
CA PRO A 56 8.81 -10.86 17.20
C PRO A 56 8.79 -11.90 18.31
N ASN A 57 8.21 -11.55 19.45
CA ASN A 57 8.08 -12.47 20.56
C ASN A 57 6.59 -12.70 20.90
N LEU A 58 6.32 -13.77 21.63
CA LEU A 58 4.96 -14.17 22.01
C LEU A 58 4.24 -13.06 22.78
N VAL A 59 4.94 -12.35 23.66
CA VAL A 59 4.37 -11.27 24.49
C VAL A 59 3.89 -10.11 23.61
N ASN A 60 4.68 -9.67 22.65
CA ASN A 60 4.31 -8.60 21.72
C ASN A 60 3.12 -9.00 20.84
N ARG A 61 3.09 -10.27 20.42
CA ARG A 61 1.95 -10.82 19.67
C ARG A 61 0.68 -10.85 20.54
N MET A 62 0.77 -11.25 21.78
CA MET A 62 -0.37 -11.22 22.70
C MET A 62 -0.85 -9.79 22.96
N LYS A 63 0.04 -8.83 23.18
CA LYS A 63 -0.32 -7.41 23.31
C LYS A 63 -1.07 -6.89 22.09
N ALA A 64 -0.60 -7.21 20.89
CA ALA A 64 -1.26 -6.83 19.65
C ALA A 64 -2.67 -7.45 19.51
N MET A 65 -2.82 -8.72 19.90
CA MET A 65 -4.11 -9.39 19.93
C MET A 65 -5.09 -8.73 20.91
N LEU A 66 -4.64 -8.40 22.11
CA LEU A 66 -5.46 -7.69 23.12
C LEU A 66 -5.84 -6.27 22.65
N ALA A 67 -4.98 -5.62 21.87
CA ALA A 67 -5.27 -4.34 21.22
C ALA A 67 -6.25 -4.44 20.03
N GLY A 68 -6.68 -5.66 19.66
CA GLY A 68 -7.60 -5.89 18.53
C GLY A 68 -6.90 -5.92 17.16
N GLN A 69 -5.58 -6.12 17.14
CA GLN A 69 -4.78 -6.21 15.90
C GLN A 69 -4.46 -7.68 15.55
N HIS A 70 -5.47 -8.55 15.59
CA HIS A 70 -5.32 -9.98 15.34
C HIS A 70 -4.77 -10.30 13.95
N VAL A 71 -5.33 -9.64 12.93
CA VAL A 71 -4.90 -9.82 11.54
C VAL A 71 -3.49 -9.26 11.37
N GLN A 72 -3.24 -8.04 11.84
CA GLN A 72 -1.95 -7.37 11.71
C GLN A 72 -0.82 -8.17 12.37
N ALA A 73 -1.10 -8.81 13.51
CA ALA A 73 -0.12 -9.64 14.24
C ALA A 73 0.36 -10.88 13.45
N THR A 74 -0.30 -11.23 12.35
CA THR A 74 0.14 -12.30 11.44
C THR A 74 1.09 -11.81 10.34
N CYS A 75 1.25 -10.50 10.18
CA CYS A 75 2.14 -9.91 9.20
C CYS A 75 3.59 -9.90 9.71
N MET A 76 4.55 -10.30 8.89
CA MET A 76 5.99 -10.32 9.24
C MET A 76 6.55 -8.94 9.60
N SER A 77 6.05 -7.89 8.95
CA SER A 77 6.49 -6.51 9.21
C SER A 77 5.79 -5.86 10.41
N PHE A 78 4.85 -6.56 11.06
CA PHE A 78 4.19 -6.06 12.26
C PHE A 78 5.07 -6.29 13.49
N LYS A 79 5.63 -5.21 14.00
CA LYS A 79 6.48 -5.17 15.20
C LYS A 79 5.97 -4.06 16.11
N PRO A 80 6.35 -4.03 17.40
CA PRO A 80 5.95 -2.95 18.31
C PRO A 80 6.23 -1.55 17.72
N GLU A 81 7.38 -1.39 17.07
CA GLU A 81 7.86 -0.14 16.49
C GLU A 81 7.09 0.28 15.23
N THR A 82 6.49 -0.67 14.52
CA THR A 82 5.74 -0.44 13.28
C THR A 82 4.23 -0.62 13.43
N ALA A 83 3.76 -1.06 14.61
CA ALA A 83 2.35 -1.36 14.86
C ALA A 83 1.43 -0.15 14.59
N HIS A 84 1.91 1.07 14.84
CA HIS A 84 1.19 2.31 14.61
C HIS A 84 1.00 2.65 13.13
N LEU A 85 1.75 2.01 12.22
CA LEU A 85 1.61 2.16 10.76
C LEU A 85 0.49 1.27 10.20
N PHE A 86 -0.01 0.33 10.98
CA PHE A 86 -1.11 -0.54 10.61
C PHE A 86 -2.44 0.00 11.12
N VAL A 87 -3.47 -0.07 10.29
CA VAL A 87 -4.84 0.22 10.73
C VAL A 87 -5.28 -0.84 11.73
N ASN A 88 -5.78 -0.40 12.88
CA ASN A 88 -6.37 -1.29 13.87
C ASN A 88 -7.81 -1.63 13.46
N ASP A 89 -8.10 -2.91 13.25
CA ASP A 89 -9.40 -3.39 12.78
C ASP A 89 -10.51 -3.23 13.83
N ARG A 90 -10.17 -3.14 15.10
CA ARG A 90 -11.13 -2.85 16.17
C ARG A 90 -11.68 -1.42 16.06
N LEU A 91 -10.81 -0.47 15.67
CA LEU A 91 -11.18 0.94 15.50
C LEU A 91 -11.77 1.24 14.12
N ASN A 92 -11.36 0.46 13.12
CA ASN A 92 -11.78 0.60 11.74
C ASN A 92 -12.15 -0.79 11.18
N PRO A 93 -13.29 -1.34 11.59
CA PRO A 93 -13.70 -2.68 11.17
C PRO A 93 -13.98 -2.75 9.67
N TYR A 94 -13.85 -3.94 9.12
CA TYR A 94 -14.32 -4.26 7.77
C TYR A 94 -15.11 -5.57 7.80
N THR A 95 -15.91 -5.79 6.78
CA THR A 95 -16.70 -7.00 6.64
C THR A 95 -16.22 -7.80 5.44
N THR A 96 -16.30 -9.12 5.53
CA THR A 96 -16.03 -10.04 4.43
C THR A 96 -17.31 -10.75 4.00
N GLY A 97 -17.35 -11.24 2.78
CA GLY A 97 -18.44 -12.08 2.32
C GLY A 97 -18.59 -13.34 3.20
N ARG A 98 -19.82 -13.86 3.30
CA ARG A 98 -20.09 -15.06 4.10
C ARG A 98 -19.22 -16.23 3.63
N GLY A 99 -18.48 -16.83 4.56
CA GLY A 99 -17.59 -17.96 4.27
C GLY A 99 -16.23 -17.56 3.67
N THR A 100 -16.00 -16.29 3.40
CA THR A 100 -14.71 -15.79 2.87
C THR A 100 -13.76 -15.45 4.00
N ARG A 101 -12.55 -16.01 3.94
CA ARG A 101 -11.44 -15.59 4.83
C ARG A 101 -10.59 -14.58 4.07
N PHE A 102 -10.48 -13.37 4.62
CA PHE A 102 -9.66 -12.32 4.05
C PHE A 102 -8.94 -11.54 5.15
N ASN A 103 -7.62 -11.48 5.07
CA ASN A 103 -6.78 -10.73 5.98
C ASN A 103 -6.32 -9.45 5.29
N TRP A 104 -6.82 -8.33 5.74
CA TRP A 104 -6.53 -7.04 5.14
C TRP A 104 -5.50 -6.25 5.96
N TYR A 105 -4.26 -6.27 5.53
CA TYR A 105 -3.22 -5.39 6.09
C TYR A 105 -3.34 -4.00 5.48
N ARG A 106 -3.89 -3.07 6.23
CA ARG A 106 -4.16 -1.70 5.79
C ARG A 106 -3.19 -0.73 6.43
N SER A 107 -2.86 0.33 5.69
CA SER A 107 -2.14 1.51 6.18
C SER A 107 -2.94 2.76 5.85
N ARG A 108 -2.97 3.74 6.75
CA ARG A 108 -3.74 4.96 6.59
C ARG A 108 -2.89 6.16 6.98
N GLN A 109 -1.88 6.43 6.16
CA GLN A 109 -0.97 7.56 6.25
C GLN A 109 -0.50 7.95 4.84
N VAL A 110 0.04 9.14 4.70
CA VAL A 110 0.67 9.59 3.45
C VAL A 110 1.73 8.57 3.01
N GLY A 111 1.70 8.15 1.75
CA GLY A 111 2.52 7.06 1.22
C GLY A 111 1.95 5.66 1.43
N GLY A 112 0.90 5.53 2.27
CA GLY A 112 0.17 4.27 2.46
C GLY A 112 1.07 3.09 2.81
N ARG A 113 0.88 1.97 2.11
CA ARG A 113 1.63 0.72 2.35
C ARG A 113 3.10 0.74 1.91
N LEU A 114 3.56 1.80 1.24
CA LEU A 114 4.99 1.96 0.94
C LEU A 114 5.88 1.95 2.19
N HIS A 115 5.32 2.21 3.37
CA HIS A 115 6.04 2.13 4.63
C HIS A 115 6.12 0.72 5.23
N LEU A 116 5.38 -0.26 4.68
CA LEU A 116 5.21 -1.61 5.25
C LEU A 116 5.61 -2.76 4.32
N TRP A 117 6.01 -2.48 3.09
CA TRP A 117 6.35 -3.51 2.12
C TRP A 117 7.80 -3.98 2.23
N GLY A 118 8.11 -5.12 1.60
CA GLY A 118 9.45 -5.70 1.65
C GLY A 118 10.50 -5.00 0.78
N ARG A 119 10.12 -3.95 0.05
CA ARG A 119 10.98 -3.16 -0.86
C ARG A 119 11.61 -3.97 -2.00
N ASN A 120 10.95 -5.06 -2.37
CA ASN A 120 11.27 -5.80 -3.57
C ASN A 120 10.35 -5.33 -4.70
N ALA A 121 10.94 -4.71 -5.70
CA ALA A 121 10.25 -4.35 -6.93
C ALA A 121 11.00 -5.05 -8.08
N VAL A 122 10.35 -6.02 -8.68
CA VAL A 122 10.86 -6.75 -9.85
C VAL A 122 9.95 -6.43 -11.03
N ARG A 123 10.54 -6.41 -12.22
CA ARG A 123 9.73 -6.31 -13.44
C ARG A 123 8.93 -7.60 -13.60
N ILE A 124 7.64 -7.48 -13.87
CA ILE A 124 6.78 -8.61 -14.21
C ILE A 124 7.18 -9.09 -15.61
N SER A 125 7.37 -10.40 -15.78
CA SER A 125 7.73 -10.99 -17.08
C SER A 125 6.51 -11.21 -17.96
N GLU A 126 6.73 -11.44 -19.27
CA GLU A 126 5.67 -11.87 -20.17
C GLU A 126 4.99 -13.16 -19.69
N GLN A 127 5.77 -14.09 -19.13
CA GLN A 127 5.24 -15.33 -18.59
C GLN A 127 4.26 -15.06 -17.43
N ASP A 128 4.55 -14.11 -16.53
CA ASP A 128 3.65 -13.75 -15.44
C ASP A 128 2.35 -13.13 -15.95
N LEU A 129 2.43 -12.31 -17.00
CA LEU A 129 1.26 -11.67 -17.61
C LEU A 129 0.34 -12.68 -18.30
N LYS A 130 0.87 -13.80 -18.78
CA LYS A 130 0.13 -14.87 -19.49
C LYS A 130 -0.10 -16.12 -18.63
N ALA A 131 0.31 -16.11 -17.37
CA ALA A 131 0.26 -17.28 -16.50
C ALA A 131 -1.16 -17.83 -16.35
N ALA A 132 -2.18 -16.99 -16.20
CA ALA A 132 -3.56 -17.43 -16.02
C ALA A 132 -4.07 -18.26 -17.22
N GLU A 133 -3.77 -17.84 -18.45
CA GLU A 133 -4.11 -18.57 -19.67
C GLU A 133 -3.31 -19.87 -19.78
N THR A 134 -2.02 -19.84 -19.49
CA THR A 134 -1.12 -21.00 -19.54
C THR A 134 -1.54 -22.07 -18.52
N ASP A 135 -1.93 -21.65 -17.32
CA ASP A 135 -2.30 -22.54 -16.22
C ASP A 135 -3.80 -22.93 -16.26
N GLY A 136 -4.59 -22.33 -17.14
CA GLY A 136 -6.03 -22.58 -17.28
C GLY A 136 -6.87 -21.97 -16.15
N PHE A 137 -6.39 -20.95 -15.47
CA PHE A 137 -7.08 -20.27 -14.36
C PHE A 137 -7.33 -18.77 -14.67
N GLY A 138 -8.47 -18.49 -15.29
CA GLY A 138 -8.89 -17.10 -15.56
C GLY A 138 -8.28 -16.51 -16.82
N ASP A 139 -8.30 -15.19 -16.90
CA ASP A 139 -7.89 -14.44 -18.07
C ASP A 139 -6.47 -13.88 -17.90
N SER A 140 -5.71 -13.89 -18.97
CA SER A 140 -4.41 -13.20 -19.03
C SER A 140 -4.56 -11.69 -18.99
N TRP A 141 -3.53 -11.00 -18.54
CA TRP A 141 -3.50 -9.55 -18.61
C TRP A 141 -3.58 -9.07 -20.08
N PRO A 142 -4.41 -8.06 -20.39
CA PRO A 142 -4.57 -7.55 -21.76
C PRO A 142 -3.41 -6.64 -22.22
N ILE A 143 -2.24 -6.82 -21.66
CA ILE A 143 -0.99 -6.10 -21.93
C ILE A 143 0.15 -7.09 -22.05
N SER A 144 1.20 -6.69 -22.75
CA SER A 144 2.45 -7.44 -22.91
C SER A 144 3.58 -6.82 -22.07
N TYR A 145 4.69 -7.53 -21.97
CA TYR A 145 5.91 -6.97 -21.38
C TYR A 145 6.41 -5.75 -22.17
N ASP A 146 6.32 -5.78 -23.49
CA ASP A 146 6.76 -4.68 -24.34
C ASP A 146 5.95 -3.41 -24.11
N ASP A 147 4.66 -3.54 -23.76
CA ASP A 147 3.83 -2.40 -23.35
C ASP A 147 4.29 -1.79 -22.03
N LEU A 148 4.85 -2.59 -21.13
CA LEU A 148 5.29 -2.16 -19.80
C LEU A 148 6.74 -1.69 -19.76
N ALA A 149 7.62 -2.23 -20.61
CA ALA A 149 9.06 -1.97 -20.58
C ALA A 149 9.42 -0.47 -20.56
N PRO A 150 8.83 0.41 -21.40
CA PRO A 150 9.13 1.84 -21.38
C PRO A 150 8.75 2.52 -20.06
N TRP A 151 7.72 2.01 -19.38
CA TRP A 151 7.28 2.53 -18.10
C TRP A 151 8.18 2.09 -16.95
N TYR A 152 8.68 0.85 -16.99
CA TYR A 152 9.72 0.41 -16.06
C TYR A 152 10.99 1.28 -16.20
N ASP A 153 11.47 1.48 -17.43
CA ASP A 153 12.64 2.32 -17.70
C ASP A 153 12.46 3.77 -17.20
N ARG A 154 11.23 4.27 -17.22
CA ARG A 154 10.91 5.61 -16.74
C ARG A 154 10.92 5.74 -15.22
N VAL A 155 10.57 4.69 -14.47
CA VAL A 155 10.44 4.74 -13.00
C VAL A 155 11.69 4.26 -12.27
N GLU A 156 12.57 3.53 -12.91
CA GLU A 156 13.86 3.08 -12.41
C GLU A 156 14.94 4.16 -12.55
#